data_05038eb0d8538b51c8b622fb107fbf9b
#
_entry.id   05038eb0d8538b51c8b622fb107fbf9b
#
_cell.length_a   1.000
_cell.length_b   1.000
_cell.length_c   1.000
_cell.angle_alpha   90.00
_cell.angle_beta   90.00
_cell.angle_gamma   90.00
#
_symmetry.space_group_name_H-M   'P 1'
#
loop_
_entity.id
_entity.type
_entity.pdbx_description
1 polymer ?
#
loop_
_entity_poly.entity_id
_entity_poly.type
_entity_poly.pdbx_seq_one_letter_code
_entity_poly.pdbx_strand_id
1 'polypeptide(L)'
;MRKSSLFVLFLALLMSLLFLNSCDNPATTLPRTKDEYPISDSAPESTGEGRVVSVSENGELLLALDSGEVSRLTPSGSGSWAPGMKVILFSNGTLEKEPNSFDDLCALYLQVLEDLWETDPGLNENLTYLGMDLTKTSLSESEQAAVSEEFAVRHNAKLIAGTYSELVNAGYIDGENLVWEDGCLFTSTETEKTETKVSFNADKWRGGLAAYFFTDCEATRSDGSWKSYSVGAEAIS
;
A
#
# COMPACT_ATOMS: atom_id res chain seq x y z
N MET A 1 47.44 39.90 -7.30
CA MET A 1 47.22 41.15 -6.54
C MET A 1 46.13 40.84 -5.53
N ARG A 2 46.48 40.66 -4.24
CA ARG A 2 46.32 41.62 -3.11
C ARG A 2 44.82 41.88 -2.86
N LYS A 3 44.25 41.74 -1.67
CA LYS A 3 44.66 41.64 -0.24
C LYS A 3 43.41 41.21 0.53
N SER A 4 43.43 40.30 1.47
CA SER A 4 43.71 40.50 2.91
C SER A 4 42.81 41.54 3.58
N SER A 5 42.10 41.12 4.61
CA SER A 5 42.22 41.54 6.00
C SER A 5 40.92 41.27 6.73
N LEU A 6 40.94 40.56 7.78
CA LEU A 6 41.45 40.59 9.12
C LEU A 6 40.46 41.18 10.14
N PHE A 7 40.14 40.28 11.10
CA PHE A 7 40.03 40.58 12.54
C PHE A 7 39.04 41.65 13.03
N VAL A 8 38.15 41.30 13.93
CA VAL A 8 38.25 41.77 15.32
C VAL A 8 37.42 40.89 16.26
N LEU A 9 38.14 40.32 17.19
CA LEU A 9 37.74 39.73 18.45
C LEU A 9 37.43 40.86 19.43
N PHE A 10 36.31 40.81 20.17
CA PHE A 10 36.19 41.59 21.41
C PHE A 10 35.59 40.76 22.53
N LEU A 11 36.46 40.39 23.42
CA LEU A 11 36.26 39.86 24.74
C LEU A 11 36.04 41.06 25.67
N ALA A 12 34.99 41.07 26.45
CA ALA A 12 34.88 41.92 27.63
C ALA A 12 34.13 41.21 28.74
N LEU A 13 34.94 40.75 29.66
CA LEU A 13 34.66 40.35 31.03
C LEU A 13 34.49 41.59 31.87
N LEU A 14 33.42 41.72 32.68
CA LEU A 14 33.53 42.46 33.94
C LEU A 14 32.50 41.93 34.98
N MET A 15 33.10 41.60 36.11
CA MET A 15 32.53 41.32 37.44
C MET A 15 31.80 42.50 38.04
N SER A 16 30.86 42.24 38.96
CA SER A 16 30.77 42.73 40.37
C SER A 16 29.38 42.38 40.92
N LEU A 17 29.32 41.54 41.87
CA LEU A 17 29.37 41.70 43.35
C LEU A 17 28.08 42.24 43.99
N LEU A 18 27.43 41.30 44.72
CA LEU A 18 26.85 41.39 46.05
C LEU A 18 25.82 42.50 46.38
N PHE A 19 24.60 42.04 46.67
CA PHE A 19 23.90 42.50 47.91
C PHE A 19 23.06 41.36 48.48
N LEU A 20 23.46 40.91 49.66
CA LEU A 20 22.67 40.13 50.59
C LEU A 20 21.63 41.06 51.24
N ASN A 21 20.35 40.68 51.16
CA ASN A 21 19.41 41.11 52.19
C ASN A 21 18.49 39.93 52.53
N SER A 22 18.74 39.44 53.72
CA SER A 22 17.90 38.53 54.47
C SER A 22 16.64 39.24 54.88
N CYS A 23 15.48 38.64 54.54
CA CYS A 23 14.23 38.87 55.27
C CYS A 23 13.61 37.49 55.51
N ASP A 24 13.70 37.03 56.74
CA ASP A 24 12.92 35.92 57.25
C ASP A 24 11.42 36.24 57.21
N ASN A 25 10.64 35.39 56.57
CA ASN A 25 9.24 35.25 56.78
C ASN A 25 8.88 33.78 57.01
N PRO A 26 8.10 33.49 58.07
CA PRO A 26 7.83 32.09 58.42
C PRO A 26 6.95 31.41 57.40
N ALA A 27 7.47 30.29 56.96
CA ALA A 27 6.81 29.40 56.01
C ALA A 27 5.49 28.86 56.55
N THR A 28 4.40 29.23 55.92
CA THR A 28 3.15 28.45 55.99
C THR A 28 3.29 27.29 55.03
N THR A 29 3.65 26.12 55.55
CA THR A 29 3.68 24.87 54.81
C THR A 29 2.22 24.41 54.56
N LEU A 30 1.72 24.68 53.33
CA LEU A 30 0.59 23.96 52.81
C LEU A 30 1.04 22.53 52.45
N PRO A 31 0.25 21.48 52.78
CA PRO A 31 0.63 20.15 52.39
C PRO A 31 0.61 20.05 50.89
N ARG A 32 1.76 19.73 50.31
CA ARG A 32 1.92 19.41 48.91
C ARG A 32 1.21 18.08 48.67
N THR A 33 0.01 18.11 48.07
CA THR A 33 -0.63 16.90 47.54
C THR A 33 0.26 16.34 46.46
N LYS A 34 0.86 15.21 46.78
CA LYS A 34 1.71 14.42 45.91
C LYS A 34 0.82 13.52 45.08
N ASP A 35 0.15 14.10 44.09
CA ASP A 35 -0.55 13.35 43.03
C ASP A 35 -0.30 14.05 41.68
N GLU A 36 0.98 14.22 41.36
CA GLU A 36 1.39 14.41 39.99
C GLU A 36 1.57 13.01 39.41
N TYR A 37 0.49 12.47 38.83
CA TYR A 37 0.59 11.33 37.93
C TYR A 37 1.52 11.76 36.79
N PRO A 38 2.61 11.03 36.50
CA PRO A 38 3.34 11.28 35.30
C PRO A 38 2.40 10.91 34.14
N ILE A 39 1.89 11.92 33.45
CA ILE A 39 1.37 11.72 32.12
C ILE A 39 2.58 11.25 31.31
N SER A 40 2.66 9.95 31.12
CA SER A 40 3.62 9.38 30.17
C SER A 40 3.11 9.76 28.78
N ASP A 41 3.50 10.95 28.33
CA ASP A 41 3.41 11.34 26.92
C ASP A 41 4.51 10.57 26.15
N SER A 42 4.41 9.24 26.20
CA SER A 42 5.19 8.43 25.27
C SER A 42 4.60 8.66 23.89
N ALA A 43 5.39 9.16 22.97
CA ALA A 43 5.01 9.23 21.56
C ALA A 43 4.48 7.85 21.12
N PRO A 44 3.44 7.82 20.27
CA PRO A 44 2.89 6.55 19.82
C PRO A 44 3.99 5.73 19.14
N GLU A 45 4.03 4.43 19.46
CA GLU A 45 5.00 3.51 18.88
C GLU A 45 4.57 3.12 17.46
N SER A 46 5.53 3.04 16.54
CA SER A 46 5.31 2.47 15.21
C SER A 46 4.96 0.98 15.35
N THR A 47 3.88 0.58 14.71
CA THR A 47 3.39 -0.81 14.74
C THR A 47 3.63 -1.53 13.41
N GLY A 48 4.02 -0.82 12.36
CA GLY A 48 4.33 -1.40 11.05
C GLY A 48 4.46 -0.37 9.95
N GLU A 49 4.80 -0.85 8.80
CA GLU A 49 4.87 -0.08 7.56
C GLU A 49 4.08 -0.82 6.48
N GLY A 50 3.60 -0.09 5.48
CA GLY A 50 2.87 -0.69 4.38
C GLY A 50 2.58 0.29 3.26
N ARG A 51 1.97 -0.21 2.20
CA ARG A 51 1.57 0.56 1.04
C ARG A 51 0.06 0.65 0.93
N VAL A 52 -0.45 1.82 0.62
CA VAL A 52 -1.87 2.01 0.31
C VAL A 52 -2.16 1.38 -1.05
N VAL A 53 -3.05 0.39 -1.08
CA VAL A 53 -3.49 -0.30 -2.31
C VAL A 53 -4.75 0.34 -2.86
N SER A 54 -5.72 0.64 -2.00
CA SER A 54 -6.94 1.34 -2.38
C SER A 54 -7.42 2.30 -1.29
N VAL A 55 -8.24 3.24 -1.69
CA VAL A 55 -8.94 4.19 -0.80
C VAL A 55 -10.41 4.15 -1.18
N SER A 56 -11.26 3.76 -0.26
CA SER A 56 -12.70 3.72 -0.47
C SER A 56 -13.35 5.11 -0.34
N GLU A 57 -14.59 5.25 -0.80
CA GLU A 57 -15.35 6.50 -0.74
C GLU A 57 -15.54 7.03 0.69
N ASN A 58 -15.63 6.15 1.68
CA ASN A 58 -15.74 6.51 3.11
C ASN A 58 -14.39 6.80 3.76
N GLY A 59 -13.28 6.76 3.01
CA GLY A 59 -11.93 7.06 3.49
C GLY A 59 -11.23 5.88 4.19
N GLU A 60 -11.77 4.68 4.13
CA GLU A 60 -11.08 3.46 4.56
C GLU A 60 -9.95 3.13 3.60
N LEU A 61 -8.81 2.75 4.13
CA LEU A 61 -7.63 2.34 3.38
C LEU A 61 -7.48 0.81 3.42
N LEU A 62 -7.16 0.24 2.27
CA LEU A 62 -6.61 -1.11 2.18
C LEU A 62 -5.09 -0.99 2.08
N LEU A 63 -4.39 -1.62 3.00
CA LEU A 63 -2.94 -1.60 3.11
C LEU A 63 -2.35 -2.99 2.88
N ALA A 64 -1.32 -3.07 2.06
CA ALA A 64 -0.39 -4.19 2.01
C ALA A 64 0.76 -3.89 2.98
N LEU A 65 0.87 -4.65 4.06
CA LEU A 65 1.89 -4.44 5.09
C LEU A 65 3.19 -5.14 4.73
N ASP A 66 4.32 -4.54 5.10
CA ASP A 66 5.64 -5.13 4.92
C ASP A 66 5.82 -6.42 5.76
N SER A 67 4.95 -6.64 6.75
CA SER A 67 4.88 -7.90 7.51
C SER A 67 4.33 -9.09 6.71
N GLY A 68 3.75 -8.86 5.52
CA GLY A 68 3.07 -9.86 4.72
C GLY A 68 1.54 -9.90 4.91
N GLU A 69 1.01 -9.11 5.82
CA GLU A 69 -0.42 -9.04 6.12
C GLU A 69 -1.14 -7.99 5.27
N VAL A 70 -2.44 -8.14 5.12
CA VAL A 70 -3.36 -7.13 4.57
C VAL A 70 -4.17 -6.52 5.71
N SER A 71 -4.33 -5.21 5.70
CA SER A 71 -5.08 -4.49 6.73
C SER A 71 -6.05 -3.48 6.11
N ARG A 72 -7.27 -3.43 6.67
CA ARG A 72 -8.24 -2.38 6.38
C ARG A 72 -8.38 -1.48 7.60
N LEU A 73 -8.24 -0.19 7.41
CA LEU A 73 -8.40 0.77 8.51
C LEU A 73 -8.86 2.15 8.01
N THR A 74 -9.56 2.85 8.90
CA THR A 74 -9.84 4.28 8.72
C THR A 74 -8.84 5.07 9.55
N PRO A 75 -7.96 5.88 8.91
CA PRO A 75 -6.93 6.61 9.64
C PRO A 75 -7.51 7.59 10.65
N SER A 76 -6.88 7.70 11.81
CA SER A 76 -7.15 8.77 12.77
C SER A 76 -6.51 10.07 12.28
N GLY A 77 -7.29 11.15 12.14
CA GLY A 77 -6.80 12.47 11.73
C GLY A 77 -7.07 12.80 10.25
N SER A 78 -6.73 14.04 9.88
CA SER A 78 -6.93 14.56 8.53
C SER A 78 -5.70 14.29 7.67
N GLY A 79 -5.80 13.35 6.76
CA GLY A 79 -4.77 13.04 5.76
C GLY A 79 -5.38 12.92 4.37
N SER A 80 -4.65 13.30 3.33
CA SER A 80 -4.99 12.96 1.95
C SER A 80 -4.21 11.69 1.58
N TRP A 81 -4.92 10.60 1.35
CA TRP A 81 -4.34 9.30 1.03
C TRP A 81 -4.61 8.95 -0.43
N ALA A 82 -3.68 8.26 -1.07
CA ALA A 82 -3.83 7.77 -2.42
C ALA A 82 -3.14 6.42 -2.58
N PRO A 83 -3.62 5.55 -3.48
CA PRO A 83 -2.92 4.33 -3.85
C PRO A 83 -1.47 4.61 -4.21
N GLY A 84 -0.56 3.74 -3.80
CA GLY A 84 0.88 3.88 -4.01
C GLY A 84 1.64 4.60 -2.91
N MET A 85 0.99 5.30 -1.98
CA MET A 85 1.66 5.92 -0.85
C MET A 85 2.17 4.86 0.12
N LYS A 86 3.45 4.95 0.51
CA LYS A 86 3.98 4.18 1.62
C LYS A 86 3.71 4.93 2.93
N VAL A 87 3.32 4.18 3.96
CA VAL A 87 2.89 4.72 5.25
C VAL A 87 3.51 3.95 6.40
N ILE A 88 3.73 4.68 7.49
CA ILE A 88 4.11 4.14 8.80
C ILE A 88 2.85 4.16 9.67
N LEU A 89 2.53 3.02 10.28
CA LEU A 89 1.38 2.84 11.17
C LEU A 89 1.83 3.02 12.62
N PHE A 90 1.00 3.69 13.42
CA PHE A 90 1.23 3.87 14.85
C PHE A 90 0.14 3.24 15.71
N SER A 91 0.51 2.90 16.96
CA SER A 91 -0.35 2.22 17.93
C SER A 91 -1.65 2.96 18.27
N ASN A 92 -1.71 4.26 18.03
CA ASN A 92 -2.89 5.12 18.22
C ASN A 92 -3.79 5.21 16.96
N GLY A 93 -3.50 4.47 15.89
CA GLY A 93 -4.23 4.49 14.63
C GLY A 93 -3.90 5.67 13.72
N THR A 94 -2.87 6.47 14.03
CA THR A 94 -2.37 7.50 13.11
C THR A 94 -1.47 6.87 12.05
N LEU A 95 -1.42 7.53 10.89
CA LEU A 95 -0.53 7.18 9.80
C LEU A 95 0.37 8.37 9.46
N GLU A 96 1.62 8.08 9.16
CA GLU A 96 2.56 9.03 8.55
C GLU A 96 2.97 8.58 7.17
N LYS A 97 3.17 9.53 6.25
CA LYS A 97 3.65 9.23 4.89
C LYS A 97 5.15 9.08 4.91
N GLU A 98 5.64 8.01 4.29
CA GLU A 98 7.07 7.89 4.01
C GLU A 98 7.40 8.68 2.73
N PRO A 99 8.24 9.72 2.81
CA PRO A 99 8.56 10.55 1.65
C PRO A 99 9.42 9.76 0.63
N ASN A 100 9.22 10.06 -0.66
CA ASN A 100 10.00 9.52 -1.78
C ASN A 100 9.89 8.00 -2.03
N SER A 101 8.87 7.35 -1.46
CA SER A 101 8.64 5.90 -1.58
C SER A 101 7.33 5.55 -2.31
N PHE A 102 6.80 6.50 -3.10
CA PHE A 102 5.57 6.31 -3.85
C PHE A 102 5.75 5.27 -4.96
N ASP A 103 4.86 4.28 -5.02
CA ASP A 103 4.76 3.30 -6.09
C ASP A 103 3.31 2.78 -6.19
N ASP A 104 2.62 3.11 -7.25
CA ASP A 104 1.22 2.75 -7.48
C ASP A 104 1.06 1.50 -8.40
N LEU A 105 2.02 0.58 -8.37
CA LEU A 105 1.98 -0.65 -9.17
C LEU A 105 0.74 -1.50 -8.86
N CYS A 106 0.30 -1.54 -7.59
CA CYS A 106 -0.96 -2.20 -7.21
C CYS A 106 -2.17 -1.60 -7.95
N ALA A 107 -2.20 -0.28 -8.10
CA ALA A 107 -3.28 0.40 -8.81
C ALA A 107 -3.26 0.09 -10.31
N LEU A 108 -2.08 -0.06 -10.91
CA LEU A 108 -1.93 -0.52 -12.29
C LEU A 108 -2.56 -1.93 -12.46
N TYR A 109 -2.19 -2.90 -11.61
CA TYR A 109 -2.74 -4.25 -11.72
C TYR A 109 -4.24 -4.30 -11.42
N LEU A 110 -4.74 -3.51 -10.47
CA LEU A 110 -6.19 -3.38 -10.27
C LEU A 110 -6.88 -2.86 -11.54
N GLN A 111 -6.32 -1.86 -12.21
CA GLN A 111 -6.86 -1.36 -13.48
C GLN A 111 -6.87 -2.43 -14.56
N VAL A 112 -5.78 -3.20 -14.71
CA VAL A 112 -5.71 -4.31 -15.68
C VAL A 112 -6.78 -5.36 -15.42
N LEU A 113 -7.00 -5.73 -14.17
CA LEU A 113 -8.03 -6.70 -13.77
C LEU A 113 -9.44 -6.16 -14.05
N GLU A 114 -9.70 -4.87 -13.79
CA GLU A 114 -10.98 -4.22 -14.10
C GLU A 114 -11.22 -4.18 -15.61
N ASP A 115 -10.22 -3.82 -16.42
CA ASP A 115 -10.32 -3.80 -17.87
C ASP A 115 -10.59 -5.22 -18.44
N LEU A 116 -9.95 -6.24 -17.89
CA LEU A 116 -10.25 -7.64 -18.21
C LEU A 116 -11.68 -8.03 -17.80
N TRP A 117 -12.14 -7.54 -16.64
CA TRP A 117 -13.51 -7.78 -16.20
C TRP A 117 -14.53 -7.19 -17.16
N GLU A 118 -14.34 -5.96 -17.59
CA GLU A 118 -15.23 -5.26 -18.54
C GLU A 118 -15.21 -5.88 -19.95
N THR A 119 -14.10 -6.51 -20.31
CA THR A 119 -13.92 -7.16 -21.61
C THR A 119 -14.61 -8.54 -21.60
N ASP A 120 -15.41 -8.85 -22.60
CA ASP A 120 -16.20 -10.09 -22.69
C ASP A 120 -16.96 -10.44 -21.39
N PRO A 121 -17.96 -9.63 -21.02
CA PRO A 121 -18.66 -9.77 -19.74
C PRO A 121 -19.45 -11.10 -19.62
N GLY A 122 -19.65 -11.82 -20.71
CA GLY A 122 -20.26 -13.16 -20.69
C GLY A 122 -19.48 -14.17 -19.86
N LEU A 123 -18.16 -14.00 -19.77
CA LEU A 123 -17.32 -14.85 -18.92
C LEU A 123 -17.52 -14.58 -17.40
N ASN A 124 -18.15 -13.48 -17.05
CA ASN A 124 -18.39 -13.08 -15.66
C ASN A 124 -19.78 -13.48 -15.14
N GLU A 125 -20.61 -14.12 -15.97
CA GLU A 125 -21.97 -14.46 -15.58
C GLU A 125 -22.01 -15.60 -14.55
N ASN A 126 -22.82 -15.43 -13.51
CA ASN A 126 -23.08 -16.43 -12.48
C ASN A 126 -21.81 -16.90 -11.73
N LEU A 127 -20.83 -16.03 -11.55
CA LEU A 127 -19.63 -16.35 -10.79
C LEU A 127 -19.92 -16.36 -9.29
N THR A 128 -19.47 -17.40 -8.62
CA THR A 128 -19.36 -17.50 -7.16
C THR A 128 -17.93 -17.17 -6.71
N TYR A 129 -16.93 -17.60 -7.50
CA TYR A 129 -15.53 -17.51 -7.18
C TYR A 129 -14.76 -16.67 -8.19
N LEU A 130 -13.82 -15.88 -7.68
CA LEU A 130 -12.74 -15.29 -8.46
C LEU A 130 -11.41 -15.95 -8.07
N GLY A 131 -10.84 -16.67 -9.02
CA GLY A 131 -9.48 -17.18 -8.92
C GLY A 131 -8.49 -16.06 -9.22
N MET A 132 -7.38 -16.02 -8.49
CA MET A 132 -6.36 -14.99 -8.70
C MET A 132 -4.97 -15.59 -8.64
N ASP A 133 -4.21 -15.45 -9.73
CA ASP A 133 -2.79 -15.79 -9.79
C ASP A 133 -1.95 -14.57 -10.18
N LEU A 134 -1.38 -13.92 -9.18
CA LEU A 134 -0.44 -12.81 -9.33
C LEU A 134 0.99 -13.22 -8.95
N THR A 135 1.25 -14.52 -8.77
CA THR A 135 2.55 -15.06 -8.30
C THR A 135 3.72 -14.76 -9.23
N LYS A 136 3.43 -14.44 -10.50
CA LYS A 136 4.43 -14.07 -11.50
C LYS A 136 4.52 -12.57 -11.75
N THR A 137 4.06 -11.77 -10.80
CA THR A 137 4.25 -10.33 -10.77
C THR A 137 5.35 -9.97 -9.77
N SER A 138 5.83 -8.75 -9.84
CA SER A 138 6.80 -8.20 -8.87
C SER A 138 6.15 -7.60 -7.63
N LEU A 139 4.83 -7.75 -7.48
CA LEU A 139 4.12 -7.40 -6.25
C LEU A 139 4.59 -8.31 -5.10
N SER A 140 4.76 -7.77 -3.92
CA SER A 140 4.98 -8.56 -2.71
C SER A 140 3.76 -9.45 -2.40
N GLU A 141 3.92 -10.45 -1.55
CA GLU A 141 2.82 -11.34 -1.16
C GLU A 141 1.62 -10.57 -0.59
N SER A 142 1.87 -9.58 0.26
CA SER A 142 0.81 -8.72 0.80
C SER A 142 0.16 -7.83 -0.25
N GLU A 143 0.92 -7.32 -1.22
CA GLU A 143 0.38 -6.54 -2.33
C GLU A 143 -0.48 -7.41 -3.26
N GLN A 144 -0.03 -8.63 -3.60
CA GLN A 144 -0.82 -9.61 -4.35
C GLN A 144 -2.13 -9.94 -3.62
N ALA A 145 -2.06 -10.21 -2.33
CA ALA A 145 -3.24 -10.50 -1.50
C ALA A 145 -4.21 -9.30 -1.46
N ALA A 146 -3.69 -8.09 -1.25
CA ALA A 146 -4.52 -6.89 -1.17
C ALA A 146 -5.18 -6.54 -2.51
N VAL A 147 -4.45 -6.64 -3.63
CA VAL A 147 -5.00 -6.45 -4.98
C VAL A 147 -6.12 -7.47 -5.25
N SER A 148 -5.87 -8.73 -4.94
CA SER A 148 -6.83 -9.81 -5.13
C SER A 148 -8.10 -9.63 -4.28
N GLU A 149 -7.93 -9.27 -3.01
CA GLU A 149 -9.04 -9.01 -2.08
C GLU A 149 -9.88 -7.82 -2.56
N GLU A 150 -9.23 -6.71 -2.93
CA GLU A 150 -9.93 -5.52 -3.41
C GLU A 150 -10.76 -5.81 -4.65
N PHE A 151 -10.18 -6.52 -5.63
CA PHE A 151 -10.87 -6.90 -6.85
C PHE A 151 -12.09 -7.81 -6.57
N ALA A 152 -11.92 -8.82 -5.72
CA ALA A 152 -13.02 -9.73 -5.35
C ALA A 152 -14.15 -9.01 -4.61
N VAL A 153 -13.82 -8.06 -3.72
CA VAL A 153 -14.80 -7.24 -2.99
C VAL A 153 -15.60 -6.37 -3.95
N ARG A 154 -14.95 -5.73 -4.93
CA ARG A 154 -15.64 -4.88 -5.93
C ARG A 154 -16.68 -5.67 -6.74
N HIS A 155 -16.40 -6.93 -7.02
CA HIS A 155 -17.27 -7.78 -7.82
C HIS A 155 -18.16 -8.72 -6.98
N ASN A 156 -18.17 -8.53 -5.64
CA ASN A 156 -18.99 -9.32 -4.71
C ASN A 156 -18.83 -10.84 -4.89
N ALA A 157 -17.59 -11.29 -5.13
CA ALA A 157 -17.24 -12.68 -5.33
C ALA A 157 -16.33 -13.22 -4.23
N LYS A 158 -16.27 -14.54 -4.09
CA LYS A 158 -15.36 -15.19 -3.13
C LYS A 158 -13.99 -15.37 -3.78
N LEU A 159 -12.98 -14.79 -3.17
CA LEU A 159 -11.59 -14.94 -3.61
C LEU A 159 -11.06 -16.35 -3.34
N ILE A 160 -10.43 -16.95 -4.36
CA ILE A 160 -9.59 -18.13 -4.24
C ILE A 160 -8.23 -17.79 -4.87
N ALA A 161 -7.22 -17.52 -4.06
CA ALA A 161 -5.86 -17.28 -4.55
C ALA A 161 -5.16 -18.60 -4.88
N GLY A 162 -4.48 -18.64 -6.02
CA GLY A 162 -3.70 -19.81 -6.42
C GLY A 162 -3.55 -19.93 -7.94
N THR A 163 -2.55 -20.70 -8.34
CA THR A 163 -2.28 -21.03 -9.73
C THR A 163 -3.34 -21.99 -10.29
N TYR A 164 -3.46 -22.06 -11.60
CA TYR A 164 -4.34 -23.04 -12.28
C TYR A 164 -4.17 -24.46 -11.71
N SER A 165 -2.92 -24.92 -11.54
CA SER A 165 -2.63 -26.26 -11.03
C SER A 165 -3.10 -26.47 -9.59
N GLU A 166 -2.97 -25.47 -8.74
CA GLU A 166 -3.45 -25.53 -7.35
C GLU A 166 -4.96 -25.57 -7.30
N LEU A 167 -5.65 -24.79 -8.14
CA LEU A 167 -7.10 -24.77 -8.23
C LEU A 167 -7.66 -26.09 -8.77
N VAL A 168 -6.99 -26.74 -9.73
CA VAL A 168 -7.33 -28.10 -10.18
C VAL A 168 -7.14 -29.10 -9.04
N ASN A 169 -6.02 -29.07 -8.36
CA ASN A 169 -5.73 -29.98 -7.24
C ASN A 169 -6.69 -29.80 -6.06
N ALA A 170 -7.18 -28.59 -5.85
CA ALA A 170 -8.18 -28.26 -4.83
C ALA A 170 -9.62 -28.60 -5.24
N GLY A 171 -9.84 -28.99 -6.51
CA GLY A 171 -11.13 -29.38 -7.03
C GLY A 171 -12.07 -28.23 -7.41
N TYR A 172 -11.54 -26.99 -7.54
CA TYR A 172 -12.29 -25.86 -8.08
C TYR A 172 -12.42 -25.93 -9.60
N ILE A 173 -11.33 -26.28 -10.28
CA ILE A 173 -11.30 -26.42 -11.73
C ILE A 173 -11.36 -27.90 -12.11
N ASP A 174 -12.25 -28.26 -13.03
CA ASP A 174 -12.23 -29.55 -13.69
C ASP A 174 -11.10 -29.56 -14.74
N GLY A 175 -9.97 -30.16 -14.36
CA GLY A 175 -8.78 -30.22 -15.21
C GLY A 175 -8.94 -31.17 -16.40
N GLU A 176 -9.88 -32.15 -16.36
CA GLU A 176 -10.11 -33.09 -17.47
C GLU A 176 -10.97 -32.43 -18.56
N ASN A 177 -12.02 -31.72 -18.18
CA ASN A 177 -12.92 -31.02 -19.09
C ASN A 177 -12.51 -29.57 -19.36
N LEU A 178 -11.44 -29.09 -18.71
CA LEU A 178 -10.92 -27.72 -18.85
C LEU A 178 -12.00 -26.66 -18.62
N VAL A 179 -12.70 -26.71 -17.47
CA VAL A 179 -13.80 -25.79 -17.16
C VAL A 179 -13.82 -25.46 -15.66
N TRP A 180 -14.21 -24.22 -15.36
CA TRP A 180 -14.61 -23.77 -14.03
C TRP A 180 -16.04 -23.22 -14.10
N GLU A 181 -17.02 -24.02 -13.72
CA GLU A 181 -18.45 -23.71 -13.95
C GLU A 181 -18.90 -22.44 -13.24
N ASP A 182 -18.51 -22.25 -11.98
CA ASP A 182 -18.93 -21.15 -11.11
C ASP A 182 -17.80 -20.21 -10.70
N GLY A 183 -16.67 -20.24 -11.40
CA GLY A 183 -15.51 -19.40 -11.18
C GLY A 183 -14.84 -18.92 -12.46
N CYS A 184 -13.96 -17.93 -12.32
CA CYS A 184 -13.09 -17.43 -13.37
C CYS A 184 -11.71 -17.12 -12.77
N LEU A 185 -10.66 -17.63 -13.40
CA LEU A 185 -9.28 -17.38 -12.99
C LEU A 185 -8.74 -16.16 -13.73
N PHE A 186 -8.29 -15.18 -12.98
CA PHE A 186 -7.56 -14.02 -13.49
C PHE A 186 -6.07 -14.19 -13.21
N THR A 187 -5.24 -13.99 -14.22
CA THR A 187 -3.79 -14.09 -14.09
C THR A 187 -3.09 -12.83 -14.59
N SER A 188 -1.93 -12.54 -14.03
CA SER A 188 -0.99 -11.58 -14.60
C SER A 188 0.42 -12.13 -14.50
N THR A 189 1.17 -12.04 -15.61
CA THR A 189 2.54 -12.57 -15.70
C THR A 189 3.45 -11.49 -16.27
N GLU A 190 4.38 -11.01 -15.47
CA GLU A 190 5.43 -10.10 -15.94
C GLU A 190 6.41 -10.84 -16.84
N THR A 191 6.75 -10.23 -17.96
CA THR A 191 7.76 -10.72 -18.91
C THR A 191 9.07 -9.92 -18.80
N GLU A 192 8.96 -8.64 -18.43
CA GLU A 192 10.09 -7.76 -18.16
C GLU A 192 9.71 -6.71 -17.14
N LYS A 193 10.62 -6.35 -16.22
CA LYS A 193 10.46 -5.19 -15.34
C LYS A 193 11.76 -4.45 -15.14
N THR A 194 11.68 -3.13 -15.24
CA THR A 194 12.71 -2.16 -14.88
C THR A 194 12.14 -1.14 -13.89
N GLU A 195 12.92 -0.16 -13.49
CA GLU A 195 12.44 0.94 -12.63
C GLU A 195 11.36 1.80 -13.29
N THR A 196 11.34 1.87 -14.61
CA THR A 196 10.47 2.77 -15.39
C THR A 196 9.55 2.07 -16.38
N LYS A 197 9.65 0.76 -16.52
CA LYS A 197 8.86 -0.02 -17.46
C LYS A 197 8.50 -1.37 -16.87
N VAL A 198 7.29 -1.83 -17.12
CA VAL A 198 6.85 -3.21 -16.92
C VAL A 198 6.16 -3.71 -18.18
N SER A 199 6.54 -4.90 -18.64
CA SER A 199 5.87 -5.63 -19.73
C SER A 199 5.26 -6.89 -19.14
N PHE A 200 4.02 -7.19 -19.52
CA PHE A 200 3.27 -8.29 -18.93
C PHE A 200 2.20 -8.83 -19.87
N ASN A 201 1.69 -10.01 -19.56
CA ASN A 201 0.45 -10.54 -20.11
C ASN A 201 -0.56 -10.68 -18.99
N ALA A 202 -1.84 -10.55 -19.31
CA ALA A 202 -2.92 -10.79 -18.36
C ALA A 202 -4.07 -11.51 -19.07
N ASP A 203 -4.75 -12.39 -18.34
CA ASP A 203 -5.87 -13.13 -18.88
C ASP A 203 -6.92 -13.42 -17.83
N LYS A 204 -8.13 -13.68 -18.33
CA LYS A 204 -9.20 -14.32 -17.58
C LYS A 204 -9.60 -15.60 -18.27
N TRP A 205 -9.68 -16.67 -17.48
CA TRP A 205 -9.96 -18.00 -17.96
C TRP A 205 -11.10 -18.65 -17.17
N ARG A 206 -12.11 -19.15 -17.88
CA ARG A 206 -13.21 -19.91 -17.32
C ARG A 206 -13.30 -21.33 -17.91
N GLY A 207 -12.70 -21.52 -19.07
CA GLY A 207 -12.69 -22.81 -19.74
C GLY A 207 -11.80 -22.84 -20.98
N GLY A 208 -11.58 -24.01 -21.53
CA GLY A 208 -10.74 -24.19 -22.72
C GLY A 208 -11.23 -23.44 -23.98
N LEU A 209 -12.53 -23.09 -24.04
CA LEU A 209 -13.16 -22.29 -25.09
C LEU A 209 -13.82 -21.04 -24.51
N ALA A 210 -13.35 -20.57 -23.38
CA ALA A 210 -13.93 -19.47 -22.62
C ALA A 210 -12.82 -18.72 -21.87
N ALA A 211 -11.96 -18.05 -22.60
CA ALA A 211 -10.88 -17.24 -22.06
C ALA A 211 -10.63 -15.99 -22.89
N TYR A 212 -10.13 -14.94 -22.26
CA TYR A 212 -9.72 -13.69 -22.89
C TYR A 212 -8.32 -13.31 -22.46
N PHE A 213 -7.51 -12.86 -23.40
CA PHE A 213 -6.10 -12.61 -23.21
C PHE A 213 -5.72 -11.20 -23.64
N PHE A 214 -5.00 -10.49 -22.77
CA PHE A 214 -4.22 -9.31 -23.11
C PHE A 214 -2.75 -9.72 -23.19
N THR A 215 -2.14 -9.55 -24.35
CA THR A 215 -0.74 -9.92 -24.57
C THR A 215 0.10 -8.73 -24.98
N ASP A 216 1.40 -8.82 -24.70
CA ASP A 216 2.36 -7.76 -24.98
C ASP A 216 1.94 -6.40 -24.38
N CYS A 217 1.37 -6.47 -23.16
CA CYS A 217 1.01 -5.27 -22.41
C CYS A 217 2.27 -4.56 -21.95
N GLU A 218 2.24 -3.24 -21.99
CA GLU A 218 3.36 -2.41 -21.57
C GLU A 218 2.87 -1.20 -20.78
N ALA A 219 3.42 -0.99 -19.59
CA ALA A 219 3.23 0.22 -18.82
C ALA A 219 4.57 0.92 -18.56
N THR A 220 4.53 2.25 -18.52
CA THR A 220 5.69 3.08 -18.22
C THR A 220 5.43 3.92 -16.97
N ARG A 221 6.47 4.04 -16.14
CA ARG A 221 6.46 4.88 -14.94
C ARG A 221 6.96 6.27 -15.27
N SER A 222 6.16 7.28 -14.96
CA SER A 222 6.50 8.69 -15.14
C SER A 222 6.13 9.47 -13.88
N ASP A 223 7.05 10.30 -13.41
CA ASP A 223 6.87 11.07 -12.18
C ASP A 223 6.50 10.22 -10.96
N GLY A 224 7.05 9.00 -10.90
CA GLY A 224 6.81 8.05 -9.81
C GLY A 224 5.53 7.21 -9.95
N SER A 225 4.71 7.45 -10.97
CA SER A 225 3.42 6.77 -11.16
C SER A 225 3.38 5.92 -12.44
N TRP A 226 2.72 4.77 -12.36
CA TRP A 226 2.35 3.88 -13.48
C TRP A 226 1.02 4.37 -14.06
N LYS A 227 1.05 5.39 -14.93
CA LYS A 227 -0.16 6.16 -15.30
C LYS A 227 -1.13 5.44 -16.23
N SER A 228 -0.62 4.55 -17.06
CA SER A 228 -1.43 3.82 -18.04
C SER A 228 -0.60 2.69 -18.63
N TYR A 229 -1.31 1.73 -19.20
CA TYR A 229 -0.69 0.68 -19.99
C TYR A 229 -1.32 0.63 -21.38
N SER A 230 -0.65 -0.05 -22.29
CA SER A 230 -1.17 -0.39 -23.62
C SER A 230 -1.24 -1.90 -23.74
N VAL A 231 -2.24 -2.39 -24.46
CA VAL A 231 -2.36 -3.80 -24.84
C VAL A 231 -1.81 -3.94 -26.27
N GLY A 232 -0.83 -4.81 -26.46
CA GLY A 232 -0.23 -5.06 -27.78
C GLY A 232 -1.13 -5.88 -28.67
N ALA A 233 -1.75 -6.94 -28.12
CA ALA A 233 -2.73 -7.75 -28.83
C ALA A 233 -3.75 -8.36 -27.85
N GLU A 234 -4.95 -8.65 -28.39
CA GLU A 234 -6.02 -9.29 -27.69
C GLU A 234 -6.38 -10.61 -28.39
N ALA A 235 -6.73 -11.63 -27.62
CA ALA A 235 -7.17 -12.91 -28.15
C ALA A 235 -8.33 -13.48 -27.31
N ILE A 236 -9.16 -14.27 -27.96
CA ILE A 236 -10.25 -15.01 -27.34
C ILE A 236 -10.16 -16.48 -27.75
N SER A 237 -10.50 -17.39 -26.85
CA SER A 237 -10.55 -18.82 -27.14
C SER A 237 -11.96 -19.37 -26.96
#